data_637e63bf051478388adf06f29fcf4240
#
_entry.id   637e63bf051478388adf06f29fcf4240
#
_cell.length_a   1.000
_cell.length_b   1.000
_cell.length_c   1.000
_cell.angle_alpha   90.00
_cell.angle_beta   90.00
_cell.angle_gamma   90.00
#
_symmetry.space_group_name_H-M   'P 1'
#
loop_
_entity.id
_entity.type
_entity.pdbx_description
1 polymer ?
#
loop_
_entity_poly.entity_id
_entity_poly.type
_entity_poly.pdbx_seq_one_letter_code
_entity_poly.pdbx_strand_id
1 'polypeptide(L)'
;MKQPIMKWDAEKRTAYYGLFDADGNLHEGYAYCHEDDLDMMNEKTGLEIARRRAEIKGYKAYKYKLKNKLQALNQLYYSMKHSKKFNPKSYENIMLQRQIQMIKIDIDAANNIINESLILLKLYIAEKEAFYKQLRKLRERNNKQKGVE
;
A
#
# COMPACT_ATOMS: atom_id res chain seq x y z
N MET A 1 9.59 -14.09 11.41
CA MET A 1 8.53 -13.28 10.79
C MET A 1 7.22 -14.04 10.75
N LYS A 2 6.13 -13.40 11.16
CA LYS A 2 4.81 -14.03 11.06
C LYS A 2 4.37 -14.12 9.60
N GLN A 3 3.79 -15.26 9.24
CA GLN A 3 3.25 -15.49 7.90
C GLN A 3 2.01 -14.61 7.65
N PRO A 4 1.78 -14.17 6.43
CA PRO A 4 0.58 -13.42 6.10
C PRO A 4 -0.69 -14.26 6.30
N ILE A 5 -1.78 -13.59 6.61
CA ILE A 5 -3.10 -14.20 6.76
C ILE A 5 -3.89 -13.93 5.49
N MET A 6 -4.38 -14.99 4.84
CA MET A 6 -5.18 -14.89 3.62
C MET A 6 -6.53 -15.55 3.85
N LYS A 7 -7.60 -14.85 3.50
CA LYS A 7 -8.98 -15.37 3.58
C LYS A 7 -9.75 -15.02 2.33
N TRP A 8 -10.50 -15.97 1.82
CA TRP A 8 -11.39 -15.81 0.69
C TRP A 8 -12.79 -16.34 1.03
N ASP A 9 -13.79 -15.47 0.87
CA ASP A 9 -15.21 -15.85 0.99
C ASP A 9 -15.82 -15.96 -0.41
N ALA A 10 -16.05 -17.19 -0.86
CA ALA A 10 -16.56 -17.49 -2.19
C ALA A 10 -18.00 -17.03 -2.39
N GLU A 11 -18.82 -17.03 -1.34
CA GLU A 11 -20.23 -16.60 -1.41
C GLU A 11 -20.34 -15.09 -1.58
N LYS A 12 -19.63 -14.34 -0.73
CA LYS A 12 -19.62 -12.88 -0.75
C LYS A 12 -18.61 -12.31 -1.76
N ARG A 13 -17.75 -13.15 -2.33
CA ARG A 13 -16.64 -12.77 -3.20
C ARG A 13 -15.81 -11.62 -2.60
N THR A 14 -15.41 -11.81 -1.38
CA THR A 14 -14.55 -10.89 -0.65
C THR A 14 -13.23 -11.55 -0.31
N ALA A 15 -12.16 -10.78 -0.40
CA ALA A 15 -10.81 -11.22 -0.04
C ALA A 15 -10.26 -10.39 1.11
N TYR A 16 -9.51 -11.03 1.97
CA TYR A 16 -8.78 -10.41 3.07
C TYR A 16 -7.32 -10.82 3.00
N TYR A 17 -6.42 -9.86 3.21
CA TYR A 17 -5.00 -10.11 3.32
C TYR A 17 -4.45 -9.33 4.51
N GLY A 18 -3.85 -10.04 5.46
CA GLY A 18 -3.18 -9.46 6.62
C GLY A 18 -1.66 -9.63 6.49
N LEU A 19 -0.93 -8.54 6.50
CA LEU A 19 0.52 -8.50 6.40
C LEU A 19 1.11 -7.98 7.71
N PHE A 20 2.09 -8.70 8.25
CA PHE A 20 2.82 -8.25 9.45
C PHE A 20 4.12 -7.56 9.04
N ASP A 21 4.37 -6.38 9.61
CA ASP A 21 5.65 -5.69 9.45
C ASP A 21 6.73 -6.26 10.38
N ALA A 22 7.94 -5.71 10.28
CA ALA A 22 9.08 -6.15 11.09
C ALA A 22 8.87 -5.97 12.60
N ASP A 23 8.02 -5.01 13.00
CA ASP A 23 7.67 -4.76 14.39
C ASP A 23 6.49 -5.62 14.89
N GLY A 24 5.92 -6.45 14.02
CA GLY A 24 4.81 -7.33 14.33
C GLY A 24 3.43 -6.66 14.22
N ASN A 25 3.35 -5.45 13.67
CA ASN A 25 2.08 -4.76 13.45
C ASN A 25 1.37 -5.32 12.23
N LEU A 26 0.06 -5.48 12.32
CA LEU A 26 -0.79 -6.01 11.27
C LEU A 26 -1.31 -4.90 10.36
N HIS A 27 -1.11 -5.07 9.06
CA HIS A 27 -1.66 -4.21 8.02
C HIS A 27 -2.63 -5.00 7.17
N GLU A 28 -3.87 -4.55 7.08
CA GLU A 28 -4.98 -5.30 6.48
C GLU A 28 -5.41 -4.69 5.15
N GLY A 29 -5.61 -5.55 4.17
CA GLY A 29 -6.18 -5.20 2.87
C GLY A 29 -7.42 -6.03 2.60
N TYR A 30 -8.41 -5.40 1.98
CA TYR A 30 -9.68 -6.02 1.61
C TYR A 30 -9.95 -5.78 0.13
N ALA A 31 -10.60 -6.72 -0.50
CA ALA A 31 -11.14 -6.58 -1.84
C ALA A 31 -12.60 -7.04 -1.84
N TYR A 32 -13.46 -6.16 -2.32
CA TYR A 32 -14.91 -6.40 -2.40
C TYR A 32 -15.33 -6.37 -3.86
N CYS A 33 -16.16 -7.33 -4.27
CA CYS A 33 -16.73 -7.36 -5.59
C CYS A 33 -18.13 -6.72 -5.56
N HIS A 34 -18.38 -5.78 -6.46
CA HIS A 34 -19.73 -5.26 -6.66
C HIS A 34 -20.60 -6.34 -7.32
N GLU A 35 -21.91 -6.37 -7.04
CA GLU A 35 -22.83 -7.34 -7.63
C GLU A 35 -22.75 -7.37 -9.16
N ASP A 36 -22.57 -6.20 -9.78
CA ASP A 36 -22.45 -6.07 -11.23
C ASP A 36 -21.12 -6.62 -11.80
N ASP A 37 -20.12 -6.81 -10.94
CA ASP A 37 -18.76 -7.22 -11.30
C ASP A 37 -18.41 -8.63 -10.80
N LEU A 38 -19.42 -9.47 -10.50
CA LEU A 38 -19.22 -10.80 -9.93
C LEU A 38 -18.27 -11.68 -10.76
N ASP A 39 -18.26 -11.53 -12.08
CA ASP A 39 -17.39 -12.29 -12.96
C ASP A 39 -15.92 -11.89 -12.86
N MET A 40 -15.63 -10.67 -12.41
CA MET A 40 -14.26 -10.14 -12.28
C MET A 40 -13.54 -10.70 -11.07
N MET A 41 -14.25 -10.93 -9.99
CA MET A 41 -13.66 -11.29 -8.70
C MET A 41 -13.59 -12.79 -8.52
N ASN A 42 -12.43 -13.38 -8.79
CA ASN A 42 -12.07 -14.72 -8.36
C ASN A 42 -11.13 -14.65 -7.17
N GLU A 43 -10.82 -15.79 -6.54
CA GLU A 43 -9.94 -15.89 -5.39
C GLU A 43 -8.56 -15.25 -5.66
N LYS A 44 -7.94 -15.59 -6.79
CA LYS A 44 -6.62 -15.10 -7.16
C LYS A 44 -6.60 -13.58 -7.32
N THR A 45 -7.54 -13.03 -8.07
CA THR A 45 -7.67 -11.59 -8.30
C THR A 45 -7.99 -10.85 -7.00
N GLY A 46 -8.94 -11.37 -6.22
CA GLY A 46 -9.33 -10.78 -4.94
C GLY A 46 -8.18 -10.73 -3.94
N LEU A 47 -7.47 -11.83 -3.76
CA LEU A 47 -6.31 -11.90 -2.85
C LEU A 47 -5.16 -10.99 -3.32
N GLU A 48 -4.93 -10.88 -4.62
CA GLU A 48 -3.89 -9.98 -5.15
C GLU A 48 -4.22 -8.50 -4.89
N ILE A 49 -5.47 -8.09 -5.09
CA ILE A 49 -5.91 -6.73 -4.78
C ILE A 49 -5.80 -6.46 -3.27
N ALA A 50 -6.25 -7.40 -2.44
CA ALA A 50 -6.16 -7.29 -0.98
C ALA A 50 -4.70 -7.19 -0.51
N ARG A 51 -3.81 -8.01 -1.07
CA ARG A 51 -2.37 -7.97 -0.78
C ARG A 51 -1.76 -6.61 -1.09
N ARG A 52 -2.02 -6.08 -2.27
CA ARG A 52 -1.51 -4.77 -2.69
C ARG A 52 -2.01 -3.66 -1.77
N ARG A 53 -3.27 -3.70 -1.36
CA ARG A 53 -3.85 -2.74 -0.42
C ARG A 53 -3.22 -2.85 0.97
N ALA A 54 -2.95 -4.06 1.45
CA ALA A 54 -2.24 -4.27 2.72
C ALA A 54 -0.81 -3.72 2.69
N GLU A 55 -0.08 -3.97 1.60
CA GLU A 55 1.28 -3.43 1.40
C GLU A 55 1.30 -1.91 1.40
N ILE A 56 0.34 -1.27 0.72
CA ILE A 56 0.22 0.20 0.69
C ILE A 56 -0.03 0.75 2.10
N LYS A 57 -0.89 0.11 2.89
CA LYS A 57 -1.12 0.50 4.29
C LYS A 57 0.15 0.35 5.12
N GLY A 58 0.92 -0.71 4.90
CA GLY A 58 2.21 -0.90 5.54
C GLY A 58 3.20 0.22 5.23
N TYR A 59 3.32 0.62 3.98
CA TYR A 59 4.18 1.73 3.57
C TYR A 59 3.72 3.07 4.16
N LYS A 60 2.41 3.32 4.21
CA LYS A 60 1.84 4.51 4.84
C LYS A 60 2.16 4.57 6.34
N ALA A 61 2.04 3.44 7.04
CA ALA A 61 2.39 3.34 8.46
C ALA A 61 3.89 3.59 8.69
N TYR A 62 4.74 3.04 7.85
CA TYR A 62 6.19 3.27 7.87
C TYR A 62 6.52 4.75 7.68
N LYS A 63 5.92 5.39 6.68
CA LYS A 63 6.06 6.83 6.44
C LYS A 63 5.64 7.66 7.65
N TYR A 64 4.54 7.28 8.28
CA TYR A 64 4.06 7.96 9.49
C TYR A 64 5.06 7.87 10.64
N LYS A 65 5.66 6.70 10.87
CA LYS A 65 6.72 6.52 11.86
C LYS A 65 7.94 7.41 11.57
N LEU A 66 8.35 7.50 10.29
CA LEU A 66 9.44 8.36 9.87
C LEU A 66 9.13 9.84 10.13
N LYS A 67 7.91 10.28 9.85
CA LYS A 67 7.47 11.66 10.13
C LYS A 67 7.51 11.99 11.61
N ASN A 68 7.07 11.06 12.47
CA ASN A 68 7.12 11.25 13.92
C ASN A 68 8.56 11.34 14.41
N LYS A 69 9.45 10.50 13.89
CA LYS A 69 10.87 10.53 14.21
C LYS A 69 11.53 11.84 13.76
N LEU A 70 11.17 12.31 12.56
CA LEU A 70 11.64 13.61 12.04
C LEU A 70 11.21 14.75 12.93
N GLN A 71 9.95 14.77 13.36
CA GLN A 71 9.42 15.79 14.26
C GLN A 71 10.18 15.80 15.58
N ALA A 72 10.45 14.65 16.18
CA ALA A 72 11.22 14.54 17.43
C ALA A 72 12.65 15.07 17.27
N LEU A 73 13.31 14.73 16.15
CA LEU A 73 14.67 15.22 15.88
C LEU A 73 14.70 16.73 15.60
N ASN A 74 13.70 17.25 14.90
CA ASN A 74 13.58 18.70 14.67
C ASN A 74 13.35 19.45 15.98
N GLN A 75 12.54 18.92 16.89
CA GLN A 75 12.33 19.51 18.22
C GLN A 75 13.61 19.50 19.04
N LEU A 76 14.37 18.40 19.00
CA LEU A 76 15.66 18.31 19.66
C LEU A 76 16.65 19.34 19.11
N TYR A 77 16.76 19.44 17.79
CA TYR A 77 17.62 20.41 17.12
C TYR A 77 17.23 21.85 17.48
N TYR A 78 15.92 22.15 17.47
CA TYR A 78 15.40 23.47 17.87
C TYR A 78 15.78 23.81 19.31
N SER A 79 15.60 22.87 20.25
CA SER A 79 15.99 23.08 21.66
C SER A 79 17.50 23.34 21.81
N MET A 80 18.32 22.58 21.08
CA MET A 80 19.77 22.77 21.11
C MET A 80 20.19 24.12 20.53
N LYS A 81 19.55 24.56 19.44
CA LYS A 81 19.83 25.82 18.76
C LYS A 81 19.59 27.04 19.66
N HIS A 82 18.63 26.94 20.57
CA HIS A 82 18.33 28.03 21.53
C HIS A 82 19.16 27.94 22.81
N SER A 83 20.05 26.97 22.93
CA SER A 83 20.99 26.88 24.05
C SER A 83 22.11 27.92 23.90
N LYS A 84 22.52 28.56 25.02
CA LYS A 84 23.66 29.51 25.05
C LYS A 84 25.00 28.87 24.65
N LYS A 85 25.09 27.53 24.72
CA LYS A 85 26.29 26.77 24.37
C LYS A 85 26.20 26.14 22.98
N PHE A 86 25.25 26.55 22.14
CA PHE A 86 25.06 25.97 20.82
C PHE A 86 26.28 26.24 19.92
N ASN A 87 26.83 25.17 19.38
CA ASN A 87 27.90 25.23 18.38
C ASN A 87 27.46 24.44 17.13
N PRO A 88 27.12 25.11 16.00
CA PRO A 88 26.65 24.42 14.79
C PRO A 88 27.71 23.52 14.17
N LYS A 89 28.99 23.73 14.50
CA LYS A 89 30.11 22.93 13.99
C LYS A 89 30.49 21.77 14.93
N SER A 90 29.78 21.59 16.05
CA SER A 90 30.04 20.46 16.94
C SER A 90 29.67 19.13 16.24
N TYR A 91 30.37 18.06 16.59
CA TYR A 91 30.13 16.74 16.05
C TYR A 91 28.66 16.31 16.26
N GLU A 92 28.12 16.50 17.43
CA GLU A 92 26.74 16.14 17.79
C GLU A 92 25.72 16.86 16.89
N ASN A 93 25.90 18.15 16.66
CA ASN A 93 25.01 18.96 15.81
C ASN A 93 25.10 18.54 14.33
N ILE A 94 26.30 18.28 13.83
CA ILE A 94 26.51 17.80 12.48
C ILE A 94 25.85 16.44 12.28
N MET A 95 26.02 15.51 13.23
CA MET A 95 25.41 14.18 13.15
C MET A 95 23.89 14.26 13.24
N LEU A 96 23.34 15.12 14.08
CA LEU A 96 21.89 15.33 14.18
C LEU A 96 21.30 15.87 12.87
N GLN A 97 21.95 16.85 12.25
CA GLN A 97 21.54 17.38 10.95
C GLN A 97 21.58 16.31 9.85
N ARG A 98 22.60 15.45 9.84
CA ARG A 98 22.70 14.33 8.91
C ARG A 98 21.55 13.34 9.11
N GLN A 99 21.22 13.00 10.35
CA GLN A 99 20.09 12.11 10.65
C GLN A 99 18.77 12.70 10.14
N ILE A 100 18.55 14.00 10.36
CA ILE A 100 17.38 14.73 9.86
C ILE A 100 17.30 14.63 8.34
N GLN A 101 18.40 14.88 7.63
CA GLN A 101 18.44 14.81 6.17
C GLN A 101 18.18 13.39 5.65
N MET A 102 18.76 12.37 6.29
CA MET A 102 18.54 10.98 5.90
C MET A 102 17.07 10.57 6.05
N ILE A 103 16.42 10.99 7.15
CA ILE A 103 14.99 10.69 7.36
C ILE A 103 14.12 11.40 6.31
N LYS A 104 14.44 12.62 5.93
CA LYS A 104 13.74 13.34 4.84
C LYS A 104 13.85 12.58 3.52
N ILE A 105 15.03 12.06 3.20
CA ILE A 105 15.25 11.23 2.01
C ILE A 105 14.42 9.95 2.09
N ASP A 106 14.38 9.29 3.24
CA ASP A 106 13.60 8.07 3.44
C ASP A 106 12.09 8.33 3.33
N ILE A 107 11.61 9.48 3.81
CA ILE A 107 10.20 9.90 3.64
C ILE A 107 9.87 10.10 2.17
N ASP A 108 10.74 10.76 1.40
CA ASP A 108 10.54 10.97 -0.04
C ASP A 108 10.54 9.63 -0.78
N ALA A 109 11.43 8.71 -0.44
CA ALA A 109 11.46 7.36 -0.99
C ALA A 109 10.17 6.59 -0.66
N ALA A 110 9.68 6.68 0.57
CA ALA A 110 8.42 6.06 0.98
C ALA A 110 7.22 6.64 0.20
N ASN A 111 7.18 7.96 -0.01
CA ASN A 111 6.16 8.61 -0.83
C ASN A 111 6.16 8.08 -2.27
N ASN A 112 7.32 7.93 -2.86
CA ASN A 112 7.47 7.41 -4.23
C ASN A 112 6.95 5.97 -4.32
N ILE A 113 7.31 5.11 -3.36
CA ILE A 113 6.85 3.72 -3.30
C ILE A 113 5.32 3.66 -3.17
N ILE A 114 4.73 4.48 -2.28
CA ILE A 114 3.28 4.56 -2.10
C ILE A 114 2.59 4.98 -3.42
N ASN A 115 3.08 6.02 -4.07
CA ASN A 115 2.50 6.54 -5.31
C ASN A 115 2.59 5.51 -6.44
N GLU A 116 3.75 4.87 -6.63
CA GLU A 116 3.93 3.79 -7.61
C GLU A 116 3.02 2.61 -7.32
N SER A 117 2.92 2.20 -6.06
CA SER A 117 2.06 1.08 -5.65
C SER A 117 0.58 1.37 -5.91
N LEU A 118 0.13 2.60 -5.69
CA LEU A 118 -1.24 3.04 -6.00
C LEU A 118 -1.51 3.01 -7.52
N ILE A 119 -0.57 3.47 -8.32
CA ILE A 119 -0.67 3.43 -9.79
C ILE A 119 -0.75 1.99 -10.28
N LEU A 120 0.14 1.13 -9.80
CA LEU A 120 0.17 -0.29 -10.16
C LEU A 120 -1.12 -1.02 -9.76
N LEU A 121 -1.69 -0.69 -8.59
CA LEU A 121 -2.97 -1.25 -8.16
C LEU A 121 -4.10 -0.83 -9.11
N LYS A 122 -4.18 0.45 -9.46
CA LYS A 122 -5.18 0.96 -10.41
C LYS A 122 -5.06 0.30 -11.78
N LEU A 123 -3.84 0.14 -12.28
CA LEU A 123 -3.57 -0.52 -13.55
C LEU A 123 -3.97 -2.00 -13.51
N TYR A 124 -3.65 -2.69 -12.43
CA TYR A 124 -4.03 -4.09 -12.24
C TYR A 124 -5.56 -4.28 -12.27
N ILE A 125 -6.29 -3.44 -11.52
CA ILE A 125 -7.76 -3.48 -11.50
C ILE A 125 -8.33 -3.18 -12.88
N ALA A 126 -7.84 -2.14 -13.55
CA ALA A 126 -8.30 -1.76 -14.89
C ALA A 126 -8.05 -2.86 -15.93
N GLU A 127 -6.89 -3.51 -15.87
CA GLU A 127 -6.55 -4.66 -16.75
C GLU A 127 -7.52 -5.82 -16.53
N LYS A 128 -7.83 -6.15 -15.28
CA LYS A 128 -8.80 -7.22 -14.96
C LYS A 128 -10.22 -6.87 -15.41
N GLU A 129 -10.66 -5.64 -15.19
CA GLU A 129 -11.95 -5.16 -15.67
C GLU A 129 -12.08 -5.26 -17.19
N ALA A 130 -11.05 -4.83 -17.93
CA ALA A 130 -11.04 -4.91 -19.39
C ALA A 130 -11.09 -6.35 -19.88
N PHE A 131 -10.34 -7.25 -19.28
CA PHE A 131 -10.31 -8.67 -19.59
C PHE A 131 -11.70 -9.32 -19.40
N TYR A 132 -12.35 -9.08 -18.27
CA TYR A 132 -13.66 -9.66 -17.98
C TYR A 132 -14.78 -9.05 -18.83
N LYS A 133 -14.68 -7.78 -19.20
CA LYS A 133 -15.60 -7.18 -20.18
C LYS A 133 -15.54 -7.89 -21.54
N GLN A 134 -14.32 -8.22 -22.00
CA GLN A 134 -14.14 -8.98 -23.23
C GLN A 134 -14.73 -10.38 -23.15
N LEU A 135 -14.53 -11.07 -22.03
CA LEU A 135 -15.11 -12.40 -21.79
C LEU A 135 -16.64 -12.38 -21.82
N ARG A 136 -17.27 -11.37 -21.20
CA ARG A 136 -18.74 -11.20 -21.24
C ARG A 136 -19.24 -11.03 -22.66
N LYS A 137 -18.59 -10.19 -23.46
CA LYS A 137 -18.95 -9.98 -24.87
C LYS A 137 -18.85 -11.26 -25.68
N LEU A 138 -17.82 -12.06 -25.46
CA LEU A 138 -17.65 -13.37 -26.12
C LEU A 138 -18.74 -14.36 -25.71
N ARG A 139 -19.10 -14.42 -24.43
CA ARG A 139 -20.19 -15.29 -23.94
C ARG A 139 -21.52 -14.87 -24.53
N GLU A 140 -21.83 -13.56 -24.59
CA GLU A 140 -23.06 -13.06 -25.20
C GLU A 140 -23.15 -13.40 -26.70
N ARG A 141 -22.07 -13.28 -27.46
CA ARG A 141 -22.01 -13.68 -28.87
C ARG A 141 -22.25 -15.16 -29.05
N ASN A 142 -21.61 -16.01 -28.25
CA ASN A 142 -21.79 -17.44 -28.29
C ASN A 142 -23.23 -17.86 -27.95
N ASN A 143 -23.84 -17.22 -26.95
CA ASN A 143 -25.24 -17.47 -26.58
C ASN A 143 -26.21 -17.04 -27.68
N LYS A 144 -25.98 -15.92 -28.35
CA LYS A 144 -26.78 -15.48 -29.50
C LYS A 144 -26.66 -16.44 -30.67
N GLN A 145 -25.48 -17.00 -30.97
CA GLN A 145 -25.28 -17.97 -32.01
C GLN A 145 -26.01 -19.31 -31.72
N LYS A 146 -26.01 -19.74 -30.45
CA LYS A 146 -26.74 -20.93 -30.01
C LYS A 146 -28.27 -20.75 -30.03
N GLY A 147 -28.76 -19.52 -29.88
CA GLY A 147 -30.20 -19.21 -29.91
C GLY A 147 -30.80 -19.06 -31.29
N VAL A 148 -29.99 -19.14 -32.37
CA VAL A 148 -30.43 -19.03 -33.79
C VAL A 148 -30.62 -20.39 -34.42
N GLU A 149 -30.21 -21.48 -33.79
CA GLU A 149 -30.52 -22.85 -34.18
C GLU A 149 -31.88 -23.26 -33.62
#